data_fd386d069e4252a0df5a298eff44f2e6
#
_entry.id   fd386d069e4252a0df5a298eff44f2e6
#
_cell.length_a   1.000
_cell.length_b   1.000
_cell.length_c   1.000
_cell.angle_alpha   90.00
_cell.angle_beta   90.00
_cell.angle_gamma   90.00
#
_symmetry.space_group_name_H-M   'P 1'
#
loop_
_entity.id
_entity.type
_entity.pdbx_description
1 polymer ?
#
loop_
_entity_poly.entity_id
_entity_poly.type
_entity_poly.pdbx_seq_one_letter_code
_entity_poly.pdbx_strand_id
1 'polypeptide(L)'
;MPVFIMLLFINNSCSEKNDWQLVWGDEFNHYELDSTLWTFDLGTGAPTYIEYENSSTNFIPSIFPKDSFSVRWEGLIKSDYTGEHTFYTVADDGVKLYVDDELLIDNWELQPPTEKKGVIFLTKKKYYSIKLEYFENSGSEAIILGWENENFKKQLITSKNLKTNNGEPGLEATFYKSLDLKSNKDEVPYRRIDEKINYITGGGWGNNEKQYYTNRKENIRIENGNLVIEARKEPFLNANYTSARIKTRQSWKYGRFEIRAKLPKGRGTWSAIWALPTNWSYGGWPLSGEIDIMEHVGHNENDIVTSIHNATLFGNIGESDQHGSIKIKDACNSFHNYILEWYENKIIIKIDDIVSLEYPKYDYDWTKWPFDKKFHLIFNIAVGGWWGGQEGIDDKAFPTKMEIDYIRIYSKPS
;
A
#
# COMPACT_ATOMS: atom_id res chain seq x y z
N MET A 1 3.30 40.80 68.77
CA MET A 1 2.79 39.59 68.06
C MET A 1 2.44 40.03 66.63
N PRO A 2 3.22 39.64 65.62
CA PRO A 2 2.80 39.87 64.24
C PRO A 2 1.95 38.68 63.75
N VAL A 3 0.81 39.02 63.15
CA VAL A 3 -0.09 38.11 62.48
C VAL A 3 0.49 37.78 61.11
N PHE A 4 0.84 36.48 60.91
CA PHE A 4 1.22 35.98 59.58
C PHE A 4 -0.07 35.67 58.78
N ILE A 5 -0.30 36.41 57.72
CA ILE A 5 -1.29 36.11 56.69
C ILE A 5 -0.69 35.13 55.72
N MET A 6 -1.16 33.88 55.77
CA MET A 6 -0.78 32.81 54.83
C MET A 6 -1.61 32.98 53.53
N LEU A 7 -0.99 33.48 52.46
CA LEU A 7 -1.57 33.50 51.14
C LEU A 7 -1.54 32.09 50.56
N LEU A 8 -2.72 31.45 50.51
CA LEU A 8 -2.96 30.26 49.74
C LEU A 8 -2.92 30.59 48.24
N PHE A 9 -1.84 30.24 47.56
CA PHE A 9 -1.85 30.18 46.10
C PHE A 9 -2.67 28.96 45.69
N ILE A 10 -3.91 29.23 45.21
CA ILE A 10 -4.69 28.26 44.48
C ILE A 10 -4.04 28.15 43.10
N ASN A 11 -3.27 27.11 42.86
CA ASN A 11 -2.86 26.71 41.52
C ASN A 11 -4.11 26.20 40.80
N ASN A 12 -4.78 27.05 40.05
CA ASN A 12 -5.70 26.64 39.01
C ASN A 12 -4.87 26.00 37.87
N SER A 13 -4.62 24.70 37.98
CA SER A 13 -4.29 23.91 36.82
C SER A 13 -5.54 23.88 35.94
N CYS A 14 -5.55 24.69 34.90
CA CYS A 14 -6.52 24.59 33.83
C CYS A 14 -6.28 23.22 33.18
N SER A 15 -7.03 22.19 33.61
CA SER A 15 -7.14 20.97 32.84
C SER A 15 -7.76 21.38 31.53
N GLU A 16 -7.03 21.31 30.41
CA GLU A 16 -7.62 21.38 29.10
C GLU A 16 -8.77 20.38 29.07
N LYS A 17 -10.00 20.89 29.05
CA LYS A 17 -11.16 20.05 28.83
C LYS A 17 -10.94 19.33 27.52
N ASN A 18 -10.97 18.01 27.59
CA ASN A 18 -10.81 17.14 26.45
C ASN A 18 -12.09 17.26 25.60
N ASP A 19 -12.11 18.21 24.65
CA ASP A 19 -13.28 18.54 23.80
C ASP A 19 -13.49 17.51 22.68
N TRP A 20 -12.86 16.34 22.76
CA TRP A 20 -13.01 15.28 21.77
C TRP A 20 -14.35 14.56 21.91
N GLN A 21 -15.12 14.50 20.81
CA GLN A 21 -16.39 13.76 20.74
C GLN A 21 -16.22 12.50 19.91
N LEU A 22 -16.64 11.35 20.42
CA LEU A 22 -16.63 10.09 19.70
C LEU A 22 -17.55 10.18 18.48
N VAL A 23 -17.01 9.94 17.30
CA VAL A 23 -17.74 9.99 16.02
C VAL A 23 -17.83 8.65 15.33
N TRP A 24 -16.95 7.71 15.68
CA TRP A 24 -16.94 6.35 15.17
C TRP A 24 -16.16 5.44 16.13
N GLY A 25 -16.54 4.17 16.19
CA GLY A 25 -15.77 3.19 16.93
C GLY A 25 -16.24 1.78 16.65
N ASP A 26 -15.37 0.82 16.96
CA ASP A 26 -15.67 -0.61 17.02
C ASP A 26 -15.04 -1.18 18.30
N GLU A 27 -15.88 -1.72 19.17
CA GLU A 27 -15.51 -2.34 20.45
C GLU A 27 -15.43 -3.87 20.31
N PHE A 28 -15.60 -4.41 19.12
CA PHE A 28 -15.55 -5.83 18.78
C PHE A 28 -16.41 -6.74 19.66
N ASN A 29 -17.53 -6.21 20.18
CA ASN A 29 -18.47 -6.92 21.03
C ASN A 29 -19.48 -7.80 20.29
N HIS A 30 -19.25 -8.07 19.00
CA HIS A 30 -20.08 -8.89 18.13
C HIS A 30 -19.38 -10.22 17.79
N TYR A 31 -20.14 -11.18 17.25
CA TYR A 31 -19.61 -12.53 16.96
C TYR A 31 -18.82 -12.63 15.66
N GLU A 32 -19.06 -11.74 14.70
CA GLU A 32 -18.42 -11.71 13.39
C GLU A 32 -18.06 -10.27 13.02
N LEU A 33 -17.02 -10.12 12.21
CA LEU A 33 -16.59 -8.81 11.74
C LEU A 33 -17.69 -8.15 10.90
N ASP A 34 -18.01 -6.91 11.23
CA ASP A 34 -19.04 -6.14 10.53
C ASP A 34 -18.54 -5.70 9.14
N SER A 35 -19.03 -6.36 8.09
CA SER A 35 -18.69 -6.06 6.71
C SER A 35 -19.17 -4.69 6.22
N THR A 36 -20.01 -3.99 6.98
CA THR A 36 -20.41 -2.60 6.69
C THR A 36 -19.35 -1.59 7.14
N LEU A 37 -18.54 -1.95 8.15
CA LEU A 37 -17.47 -1.12 8.68
C LEU A 37 -16.12 -1.46 8.03
N TRP A 38 -15.92 -2.71 7.66
CA TRP A 38 -14.63 -3.28 7.25
C TRP A 38 -14.62 -3.83 5.83
N THR A 39 -13.44 -3.81 5.21
CA THR A 39 -13.15 -4.49 3.94
C THR A 39 -11.75 -5.09 3.99
N PHE A 40 -11.47 -6.03 3.09
CA PHE A 40 -10.22 -6.78 3.07
C PHE A 40 -9.37 -6.40 1.85
N ASP A 41 -8.06 -6.34 2.04
CA ASP A 41 -7.09 -6.43 0.96
C ASP A 41 -6.62 -7.88 0.89
N LEU A 42 -7.02 -8.60 -0.14
CA LEU A 42 -6.69 -10.01 -0.32
C LEU A 42 -5.47 -10.16 -1.23
N GLY A 43 -4.71 -11.23 -1.02
CA GLY A 43 -3.56 -11.51 -1.87
C GLY A 43 -2.22 -11.41 -1.14
N THR A 44 -1.12 -11.31 -1.86
CA THR A 44 0.23 -11.27 -1.29
C THR A 44 0.69 -9.88 -0.85
N GLY A 45 -0.22 -8.88 -0.89
CA GLY A 45 0.19 -7.47 -0.72
C GLY A 45 0.82 -6.90 -1.98
N ALA A 46 1.46 -7.74 -2.78
CA ALA A 46 1.81 -7.47 -4.17
C ALA A 46 0.66 -7.94 -5.08
N PRO A 47 0.54 -7.39 -6.29
CA PRO A 47 -0.40 -7.91 -7.27
C PRO A 47 -0.16 -9.41 -7.48
N THR A 48 -1.11 -10.25 -7.09
CA THR A 48 -0.98 -11.72 -7.01
C THR A 48 -0.87 -12.44 -8.36
N TYR A 49 -0.54 -11.71 -9.43
CA TYR A 49 -1.17 -12.15 -10.65
C TYR A 49 -0.25 -12.77 -11.65
N ILE A 50 1.01 -12.48 -11.64
CA ILE A 50 1.85 -12.97 -12.73
C ILE A 50 3.29 -12.92 -12.26
N GLU A 51 3.89 -14.07 -11.99
CA GLU A 51 5.33 -14.26 -11.79
C GLU A 51 6.14 -13.00 -11.37
N TYR A 52 5.68 -12.37 -10.30
CA TYR A 52 6.32 -11.19 -9.71
C TYR A 52 7.82 -11.43 -9.44
N GLU A 53 8.16 -12.66 -9.04
CA GLU A 53 9.54 -13.06 -8.75
C GLU A 53 10.49 -12.94 -9.96
N ASN A 54 9.95 -12.84 -11.18
CA ASN A 54 10.70 -12.70 -12.42
C ASN A 54 10.48 -11.34 -13.11
N SER A 55 9.98 -10.33 -12.40
CA SER A 55 9.89 -8.98 -12.96
C SER A 55 11.27 -8.39 -13.21
N SER A 56 11.41 -7.61 -14.27
CA SER A 56 12.64 -6.91 -14.59
C SER A 56 12.69 -5.57 -13.86
N THR A 57 13.79 -5.29 -13.19
CA THR A 57 14.09 -3.96 -12.64
C THR A 57 14.72 -3.02 -13.68
N ASN A 58 15.09 -3.53 -14.86
CA ASN A 58 15.67 -2.74 -15.97
C ASN A 58 14.57 -2.24 -16.91
N PHE A 59 13.60 -1.52 -16.37
CA PHE A 59 12.50 -0.98 -17.14
C PHE A 59 12.90 0.29 -17.89
N ILE A 60 13.44 1.27 -17.17
CA ILE A 60 13.72 2.60 -17.68
C ILE A 60 15.10 2.61 -18.35
N PRO A 61 15.22 3.02 -19.63
CA PRO A 61 16.53 3.21 -20.26
C PRO A 61 17.33 4.28 -19.49
N SER A 62 18.63 4.07 -19.32
CA SER A 62 19.51 4.97 -18.55
C SER A 62 19.54 6.43 -19.03
N ILE A 63 19.08 6.68 -20.27
CA ILE A 63 18.96 8.02 -20.86
C ILE A 63 17.62 8.71 -20.57
N PHE A 64 16.69 8.02 -19.87
CA PHE A 64 15.38 8.54 -19.48
C PHE A 64 15.38 9.00 -18.02
N PRO A 65 14.54 9.99 -17.68
CA PRO A 65 14.26 10.30 -16.28
C PRO A 65 13.58 9.10 -15.61
N LYS A 66 13.74 8.97 -14.31
CA LYS A 66 13.03 7.93 -13.53
C LYS A 66 11.54 8.20 -13.44
N ASP A 67 11.18 9.48 -13.45
CA ASP A 67 9.81 9.97 -13.29
C ASP A 67 9.42 10.81 -14.52
N SER A 68 8.11 11.05 -14.68
CA SER A 68 7.54 11.92 -15.71
C SER A 68 7.85 11.47 -17.15
N PHE A 69 7.58 10.20 -17.42
CA PHE A 69 7.71 9.62 -18.76
C PHE A 69 6.46 8.81 -19.15
N SER A 70 6.37 8.43 -20.41
CA SER A 70 5.34 7.50 -20.88
C SER A 70 5.91 6.53 -21.91
N VAL A 71 5.22 5.40 -22.07
CA VAL A 71 5.62 4.34 -23.01
C VAL A 71 4.40 3.85 -23.77
N ARG A 72 4.59 3.58 -25.05
CA ARG A 72 3.62 2.88 -25.90
C ARG A 72 4.23 1.61 -26.45
N TRP A 73 3.56 0.49 -26.23
CA TRP A 73 3.87 -0.78 -26.86
C TRP A 73 2.87 -1.05 -27.99
N GLU A 74 3.35 -1.41 -29.14
CA GLU A 74 2.52 -1.70 -30.31
C GLU A 74 2.98 -2.97 -31.02
N GLY A 75 2.02 -3.68 -31.61
CA GLY A 75 2.27 -4.89 -32.38
C GLY A 75 1.02 -5.72 -32.58
N LEU A 76 1.22 -7.01 -32.66
CA LEU A 76 0.16 -8.00 -32.92
C LEU A 76 0.17 -9.08 -31.83
N ILE A 77 -1.03 -9.53 -31.45
CA ILE A 77 -1.25 -10.63 -30.53
C ILE A 77 -2.04 -11.75 -31.20
N LYS A 78 -1.74 -13.01 -30.85
CA LYS A 78 -2.54 -14.18 -31.22
C LYS A 78 -2.73 -15.12 -30.04
N SER A 79 -3.85 -15.82 -30.01
CA SER A 79 -4.11 -16.92 -29.09
C SER A 79 -4.06 -18.28 -29.80
N ASP A 80 -3.67 -19.31 -29.05
CA ASP A 80 -3.79 -20.70 -29.48
C ASP A 80 -5.20 -21.28 -29.24
N TYR A 81 -6.14 -20.47 -28.70
CA TYR A 81 -7.50 -20.87 -28.36
C TYR A 81 -8.52 -19.87 -28.91
N THR A 82 -9.70 -20.38 -29.27
CA THR A 82 -10.85 -19.54 -29.61
C THR A 82 -11.72 -19.41 -28.37
N GLY A 83 -12.23 -18.20 -28.08
CA GLY A 83 -13.12 -17.94 -26.96
C GLY A 83 -12.86 -16.57 -26.34
N GLU A 84 -13.54 -16.31 -25.24
CA GLU A 84 -13.31 -15.11 -24.46
C GLU A 84 -11.95 -15.17 -23.78
N HIS A 85 -11.21 -14.07 -23.85
CA HIS A 85 -9.94 -13.87 -23.17
C HIS A 85 -10.10 -12.67 -22.24
N THR A 86 -9.76 -12.86 -20.97
CA THR A 86 -9.67 -11.78 -20.01
C THR A 86 -8.24 -11.28 -20.00
N PHE A 87 -8.05 -10.03 -20.38
CA PHE A 87 -6.77 -9.33 -20.27
C PHE A 87 -6.67 -8.62 -18.93
N TYR A 88 -5.45 -8.55 -18.41
CA TYR A 88 -5.13 -7.87 -17.15
C TYR A 88 -3.96 -6.93 -17.36
N THR A 89 -4.08 -5.74 -16.82
CA THR A 89 -2.94 -4.84 -16.61
C THR A 89 -2.77 -4.61 -15.13
N VAL A 90 -1.52 -4.54 -14.66
CA VAL A 90 -1.20 -3.93 -13.37
C VAL A 90 -0.34 -2.72 -13.68
N ALA A 91 -0.75 -1.56 -13.24
CA ALA A 91 -0.03 -0.32 -13.53
C ALA A 91 0.02 0.61 -12.33
N ASP A 92 1.14 1.24 -12.18
CA ASP A 92 1.47 2.42 -11.39
C ASP A 92 2.25 3.34 -12.33
N ASP A 93 1.74 4.43 -12.84
CA ASP A 93 0.42 5.06 -12.70
C ASP A 93 -0.59 4.58 -13.77
N GLY A 94 -0.80 5.39 -14.80
CA GLY A 94 -1.89 5.26 -15.75
C GLY A 94 -1.65 4.27 -16.89
N VAL A 95 -2.71 3.54 -17.28
CA VAL A 95 -2.66 2.55 -18.34
C VAL A 95 -3.89 2.57 -19.23
N LYS A 96 -3.70 2.33 -20.53
CA LYS A 96 -4.75 1.99 -21.51
C LYS A 96 -4.34 0.78 -22.31
N LEU A 97 -5.26 -0.17 -22.49
CA LEU A 97 -5.06 -1.33 -23.34
C LEU A 97 -6.09 -1.37 -24.45
N TYR A 98 -5.62 -1.50 -25.67
CA TYR A 98 -6.42 -1.72 -26.86
C TYR A 98 -6.07 -3.07 -27.49
N VAL A 99 -7.10 -3.81 -27.92
CA VAL A 99 -6.95 -5.04 -28.71
C VAL A 99 -7.96 -5.01 -29.84
N ASP A 100 -7.52 -5.27 -31.07
CA ASP A 100 -8.33 -5.15 -32.32
C ASP A 100 -8.97 -3.74 -32.44
N ASP A 101 -8.21 -2.71 -32.05
CA ASP A 101 -8.61 -1.29 -31.97
C ASP A 101 -9.73 -0.97 -30.96
N GLU A 102 -10.19 -1.96 -30.19
CA GLU A 102 -11.14 -1.79 -29.09
C GLU A 102 -10.40 -1.42 -27.79
N LEU A 103 -10.86 -0.35 -27.11
CA LEU A 103 -10.34 0.07 -25.80
C LEU A 103 -10.90 -0.88 -24.70
N LEU A 104 -10.11 -1.85 -24.28
CA LEU A 104 -10.50 -2.84 -23.29
C LEU A 104 -10.30 -2.37 -21.84
N ILE A 105 -9.25 -1.58 -21.60
CA ILE A 105 -8.91 -1.06 -20.28
C ILE A 105 -8.60 0.43 -20.45
N ASP A 106 -9.32 1.28 -19.72
CA ASP A 106 -9.05 2.71 -19.59
C ASP A 106 -8.91 3.06 -18.11
N ASN A 107 -7.69 3.31 -17.70
CA ASN A 107 -7.35 3.73 -16.35
C ASN A 107 -6.19 4.74 -16.40
N TRP A 108 -6.42 5.85 -17.09
CA TRP A 108 -5.44 6.92 -17.32
C TRP A 108 -5.49 7.94 -16.18
N GLU A 109 -5.09 7.49 -14.98
CA GLU A 109 -5.10 8.30 -13.75
C GLU A 109 -3.91 7.97 -12.87
N LEU A 110 -3.55 8.87 -11.96
CA LEU A 110 -2.54 8.64 -10.94
C LEU A 110 -3.06 7.62 -9.93
N GLN A 111 -2.31 6.54 -9.72
CA GLN A 111 -2.72 5.45 -8.84
C GLN A 111 -1.52 4.61 -8.41
N PRO A 112 -1.57 3.96 -7.23
CA PRO A 112 -0.64 2.90 -6.89
C PRO A 112 -0.85 1.69 -7.80
N PRO A 113 0.06 0.70 -7.83
CA PRO A 113 -0.09 -0.49 -8.62
C PRO A 113 -1.48 -1.10 -8.50
N THR A 114 -2.27 -0.95 -9.56
CA THR A 114 -3.69 -1.32 -9.58
C THR A 114 -3.96 -2.27 -10.74
N GLU A 115 -4.63 -3.40 -10.43
CA GLU A 115 -5.08 -4.32 -11.47
C GLU A 115 -6.39 -3.85 -12.10
N LYS A 116 -6.41 -3.84 -13.43
CA LYS A 116 -7.62 -3.67 -14.24
C LYS A 116 -7.74 -4.82 -15.21
N LYS A 117 -8.99 -5.10 -15.64
CA LYS A 117 -9.27 -6.18 -16.57
C LYS A 117 -10.25 -5.75 -17.66
N GLY A 118 -10.09 -6.36 -18.83
CA GLY A 118 -11.02 -6.26 -19.96
C GLY A 118 -11.17 -7.59 -20.66
N VAL A 119 -12.32 -7.84 -21.29
CA VAL A 119 -12.64 -9.11 -21.93
C VAL A 119 -12.88 -8.89 -23.41
N ILE A 120 -12.32 -9.77 -24.25
CA ILE A 120 -12.53 -9.77 -25.69
C ILE A 120 -12.55 -11.20 -26.23
N PHE A 121 -13.32 -11.44 -27.29
CA PHE A 121 -13.36 -12.72 -27.98
C PHE A 121 -12.26 -12.80 -29.05
N LEU A 122 -11.35 -13.78 -28.92
CA LEU A 122 -10.30 -14.03 -29.89
C LEU A 122 -10.53 -15.36 -30.63
N THR A 123 -10.16 -15.38 -31.89
CA THR A 123 -10.17 -16.61 -32.72
C THR A 123 -8.77 -17.21 -32.75
N LYS A 124 -8.67 -18.50 -32.54
CA LYS A 124 -7.42 -19.28 -32.58
C LYS A 124 -6.55 -18.92 -33.78
N LYS A 125 -5.28 -18.64 -33.55
CA LYS A 125 -4.24 -18.34 -34.54
C LYS A 125 -4.46 -17.10 -35.43
N LYS A 126 -5.56 -16.36 -35.24
CA LYS A 126 -5.75 -15.06 -35.86
C LYS A 126 -4.91 -14.03 -35.12
N TYR A 127 -4.27 -13.12 -35.84
CA TYR A 127 -3.58 -11.96 -35.27
C TYR A 127 -4.53 -10.78 -35.15
N TYR A 128 -4.41 -10.08 -34.05
CA TYR A 128 -5.13 -8.85 -33.71
C TYR A 128 -4.14 -7.75 -33.37
N SER A 129 -4.47 -6.50 -33.67
CA SER A 129 -3.67 -5.37 -33.18
C SER A 129 -3.69 -5.35 -31.65
N ILE A 130 -2.56 -5.01 -31.04
CA ILE A 130 -2.46 -4.72 -29.62
C ILE A 130 -1.67 -3.46 -29.40
N LYS A 131 -2.19 -2.57 -28.55
CA LYS A 131 -1.54 -1.34 -28.13
C LYS A 131 -1.73 -1.16 -26.63
N LEU A 132 -0.62 -1.04 -25.90
CA LEU A 132 -0.59 -0.73 -24.48
C LEU A 132 0.06 0.65 -24.33
N GLU A 133 -0.63 1.55 -23.64
CA GLU A 133 -0.14 2.88 -23.30
C GLU A 133 0.00 2.99 -21.79
N TYR A 134 1.07 3.59 -21.33
CA TYR A 134 1.44 3.73 -19.94
C TYR A 134 2.08 5.09 -19.68
N PHE A 135 1.81 5.69 -18.53
CA PHE A 135 2.62 6.79 -18.03
C PHE A 135 3.00 6.57 -16.58
N GLU A 136 4.18 7.07 -16.24
CA GLU A 136 4.75 7.16 -14.91
C GLU A 136 4.94 8.63 -14.56
N ASN A 137 4.31 9.08 -13.49
CA ASN A 137 4.46 10.46 -13.03
C ASN A 137 5.61 10.57 -12.02
N SER A 138 5.58 9.75 -10.99
CA SER A 138 6.64 9.73 -9.96
C SER A 138 6.45 8.58 -8.98
N GLY A 139 7.53 8.08 -8.44
CA GLY A 139 7.53 7.09 -7.37
C GLY A 139 8.02 5.72 -7.80
N SER A 140 7.22 4.71 -7.54
CA SER A 140 7.48 3.33 -7.93
C SER A 140 6.78 3.02 -9.24
N GLU A 141 7.48 2.47 -10.21
CA GLU A 141 6.91 2.14 -11.50
C GLU A 141 6.46 0.67 -11.54
N ALA A 142 5.27 0.44 -12.04
CA ALA A 142 4.78 -0.90 -12.33
C ALA A 142 4.00 -0.95 -13.63
N ILE A 143 4.34 -1.87 -14.52
CA ILE A 143 3.53 -2.21 -15.68
C ILE A 143 3.64 -3.70 -16.01
N ILE A 144 2.51 -4.40 -15.94
CA ILE A 144 2.39 -5.82 -16.22
C ILE A 144 1.24 -6.03 -17.21
N LEU A 145 1.44 -6.91 -18.17
CA LEU A 145 0.40 -7.34 -19.12
C LEU A 145 0.23 -8.86 -19.09
N GLY A 146 -0.96 -9.30 -18.77
CA GLY A 146 -1.32 -10.71 -18.69
C GLY A 146 -2.69 -11.02 -19.23
N TRP A 147 -3.02 -12.30 -19.30
CA TRP A 147 -4.31 -12.79 -19.75
C TRP A 147 -4.66 -14.17 -19.17
N GLU A 148 -5.93 -14.53 -19.28
CA GLU A 148 -6.44 -15.88 -19.05
C GLU A 148 -7.56 -16.22 -20.05
N ASN A 149 -7.89 -17.50 -20.14
CA ASN A 149 -8.98 -18.04 -20.93
C ASN A 149 -9.46 -19.33 -20.26
N GLU A 150 -10.60 -19.86 -20.61
CA GLU A 150 -11.12 -21.14 -20.06
C GLU A 150 -10.12 -22.32 -20.14
N ASN A 151 -9.19 -22.29 -21.11
CA ASN A 151 -8.20 -23.34 -21.37
C ASN A 151 -6.85 -23.11 -20.66
N PHE A 152 -6.60 -21.94 -20.09
CA PHE A 152 -5.39 -21.63 -19.34
C PHE A 152 -5.64 -20.60 -18.26
N LYS A 153 -4.93 -20.77 -17.15
CA LYS A 153 -4.98 -19.83 -16.01
C LYS A 153 -4.25 -18.54 -16.33
N LYS A 154 -4.51 -17.53 -15.53
CA LYS A 154 -3.87 -16.22 -15.57
C LYS A 154 -2.35 -16.33 -15.67
N GLN A 155 -1.77 -15.72 -16.69
CA GLN A 155 -0.34 -15.78 -17.00
C GLN A 155 0.10 -14.53 -17.77
N LEU A 156 1.42 -14.28 -17.79
CA LEU A 156 2.03 -13.25 -18.64
C LEU A 156 1.79 -13.53 -20.12
N ILE A 157 1.63 -12.48 -20.89
CA ILE A 157 1.69 -12.56 -22.35
C ILE A 157 3.16 -12.41 -22.76
N THR A 158 3.67 -13.35 -23.56
CA THR A 158 5.08 -13.41 -23.95
C THR A 158 5.24 -13.35 -25.47
N SER A 159 6.48 -13.22 -25.94
CA SER A 159 6.84 -13.23 -27.36
C SER A 159 6.33 -14.45 -28.13
N LYS A 160 5.96 -15.54 -27.45
CA LYS A 160 5.25 -16.69 -28.06
C LYS A 160 3.90 -16.27 -28.68
N ASN A 161 3.23 -15.31 -28.07
CA ASN A 161 1.92 -14.81 -28.45
C ASN A 161 1.97 -13.43 -29.09
N LEU A 162 3.10 -12.72 -28.98
CA LEU A 162 3.31 -11.35 -29.43
C LEU A 162 4.29 -11.29 -30.59
N LYS A 163 4.07 -10.34 -31.49
CA LYS A 163 5.07 -9.94 -32.49
C LYS A 163 4.91 -8.46 -32.86
N THR A 164 6.00 -7.85 -33.23
CA THR A 164 5.98 -6.50 -33.80
C THR A 164 5.27 -6.47 -35.15
N ASN A 165 4.93 -5.31 -35.65
CA ASN A 165 4.36 -5.14 -36.99
C ASN A 165 5.33 -5.61 -38.11
N ASN A 166 6.63 -5.66 -37.82
CA ASN A 166 7.67 -6.16 -38.73
C ASN A 166 7.89 -7.68 -38.58
N GLY A 167 7.16 -8.34 -37.65
CA GLY A 167 7.19 -9.79 -37.48
C GLY A 167 8.19 -10.30 -36.44
N GLU A 168 8.95 -9.45 -35.75
CA GLU A 168 9.89 -9.83 -34.69
C GLU A 168 9.13 -10.23 -33.41
N PRO A 169 9.61 -11.22 -32.62
CA PRO A 169 8.96 -11.65 -31.40
C PRO A 169 8.94 -10.53 -30.33
N GLY A 170 7.74 -10.22 -29.76
CA GLY A 170 7.54 -9.17 -28.75
C GLY A 170 6.73 -7.99 -29.27
N LEU A 171 6.70 -6.89 -28.52
CA LEU A 171 6.08 -5.63 -28.89
C LEU A 171 7.13 -4.53 -29.02
N GLU A 172 6.94 -3.61 -29.99
CA GLU A 172 7.78 -2.42 -30.11
C GLU A 172 7.37 -1.41 -29.02
N ALA A 173 8.27 -1.13 -28.10
CA ALA A 173 8.15 -0.11 -27.06
C ALA A 173 8.73 1.22 -27.54
N THR A 174 7.94 2.27 -27.52
CA THR A 174 8.36 3.66 -27.80
C THR A 174 8.25 4.48 -26.51
N PHE A 175 9.38 5.05 -26.05
CA PHE A 175 9.48 5.84 -24.82
C PHE A 175 9.46 7.33 -25.12
N TYR A 176 8.73 8.10 -24.30
CA TYR A 176 8.56 9.55 -24.41
C TYR A 176 8.92 10.21 -23.07
N LYS A 177 9.64 11.34 -23.11
CA LYS A 177 9.96 12.16 -21.91
C LYS A 177 8.81 13.13 -21.57
N SER A 178 7.60 12.65 -21.63
CA SER A 178 6.37 13.37 -21.33
C SER A 178 5.32 12.39 -20.84
N LEU A 179 4.30 12.86 -20.13
CA LEU A 179 3.19 12.03 -19.63
C LEU A 179 2.11 11.74 -20.70
N ASP A 180 2.13 12.44 -21.84
CA ASP A 180 1.07 12.45 -22.84
C ASP A 180 1.42 11.71 -24.14
N LEU A 181 2.45 10.85 -24.10
CA LEU A 181 2.91 10.05 -25.26
C LEU A 181 3.34 10.90 -26.47
N LYS A 182 3.90 12.09 -26.22
CA LYS A 182 4.39 13.00 -27.26
C LYS A 182 5.87 13.27 -27.11
N SER A 183 6.57 13.32 -28.24
CA SER A 183 7.93 13.82 -28.31
C SER A 183 7.95 15.33 -28.56
N ASN A 184 8.90 16.02 -27.95
CA ASN A 184 9.23 17.38 -28.36
C ASN A 184 9.73 17.40 -29.81
N LYS A 185 9.62 18.55 -30.49
CA LYS A 185 9.82 18.70 -31.94
C LYS A 185 11.18 18.21 -32.48
N ASP A 186 12.20 18.18 -31.60
CA ASP A 186 13.58 17.79 -31.91
C ASP A 186 14.03 16.53 -31.17
N GLU A 187 13.12 15.82 -30.51
CA GLU A 187 13.43 14.64 -29.69
C GLU A 187 13.10 13.36 -30.46
N VAL A 188 14.10 12.49 -30.62
CA VAL A 188 13.91 11.15 -31.19
C VAL A 188 13.51 10.23 -30.05
N PRO A 189 12.31 9.62 -30.08
CA PRO A 189 11.90 8.65 -29.08
C PRO A 189 12.84 7.45 -29.03
N TYR A 190 13.12 6.98 -27.83
CA TYR A 190 13.85 5.72 -27.66
C TYR A 190 12.93 4.54 -27.99
N ARG A 191 13.44 3.56 -28.73
CA ARG A 191 12.69 2.36 -29.10
C ARG A 191 13.46 1.10 -28.77
N ARG A 192 12.73 0.07 -28.37
CA ARG A 192 13.23 -1.30 -28.21
C ARG A 192 12.10 -2.31 -28.42
N ILE A 193 12.43 -3.59 -28.44
CA ILE A 193 11.45 -4.66 -28.44
C ILE A 193 11.44 -5.32 -27.06
N ASP A 194 10.24 -5.44 -26.47
CA ASP A 194 10.01 -6.13 -25.22
C ASP A 194 9.30 -7.45 -25.50
N GLU A 195 9.94 -8.56 -25.15
CA GLU A 195 9.39 -9.93 -25.35
C GLU A 195 8.21 -10.21 -24.42
N LYS A 196 8.11 -9.52 -23.31
CA LYS A 196 7.03 -9.53 -22.33
C LYS A 196 7.00 -8.19 -21.63
N ILE A 197 5.83 -7.79 -21.13
CA ILE A 197 5.70 -6.61 -20.30
C ILE A 197 5.47 -7.08 -18.87
N ASN A 198 6.52 -7.00 -18.05
CA ASN A 198 6.55 -7.41 -16.66
C ASN A 198 7.66 -6.62 -15.95
N TYR A 199 7.37 -5.36 -15.67
CA TYR A 199 8.32 -4.42 -15.07
C TYR A 199 7.76 -3.91 -13.75
N ILE A 200 8.58 -3.97 -12.72
CA ILE A 200 8.33 -3.35 -11.42
C ILE A 200 9.66 -2.82 -10.93
N THR A 201 9.72 -1.51 -10.73
CA THR A 201 10.87 -0.84 -10.15
C THR A 201 10.40 -0.04 -8.94
N GLY A 202 11.23 0.07 -7.94
CA GLY A 202 10.84 0.72 -6.68
C GLY A 202 10.29 -0.24 -5.62
N GLY A 203 10.47 0.14 -4.36
CA GLY A 203 10.31 -0.73 -3.20
C GLY A 203 8.91 -0.78 -2.58
N GLY A 204 7.87 -0.25 -3.24
CA GLY A 204 6.58 -0.04 -2.59
C GLY A 204 5.68 -1.26 -2.47
N TRP A 205 5.84 -2.27 -3.33
CA TRP A 205 4.92 -3.40 -3.38
C TRP A 205 5.67 -4.72 -3.44
N GLY A 206 5.37 -5.61 -2.50
CA GLY A 206 5.93 -6.95 -2.47
C GLY A 206 7.40 -7.02 -2.03
N ASN A 207 7.78 -6.24 -1.07
CA ASN A 207 9.10 -6.16 -0.41
C ASN A 207 9.61 -7.50 0.14
N ASN A 208 9.56 -8.60 -0.62
CA ASN A 208 9.84 -9.95 -0.13
C ASN A 208 8.89 -10.44 0.95
N GLU A 209 7.68 -9.88 1.05
CA GLU A 209 6.65 -10.42 1.91
C GLU A 209 6.26 -11.84 1.48
N LYS A 210 6.02 -12.72 2.43
CA LYS A 210 5.87 -14.18 2.19
C LYS A 210 4.47 -14.69 2.46
N GLN A 211 3.57 -13.85 3.00
CA GLN A 211 2.19 -14.21 3.30
C GLN A 211 1.26 -14.01 2.11
N TYR A 212 0.14 -14.72 2.17
CA TYR A 212 -1.07 -14.42 1.43
C TYR A 212 -2.12 -13.86 2.40
N TYR A 213 -2.62 -12.68 2.16
CA TYR A 213 -3.69 -12.08 2.96
C TYR A 213 -5.04 -12.71 2.60
N THR A 214 -5.76 -13.19 3.60
CA THR A 214 -7.05 -13.85 3.46
C THR A 214 -8.10 -13.21 4.37
N ASN A 215 -9.37 -13.50 4.09
CA ASN A 215 -10.49 -13.18 4.97
C ASN A 215 -11.01 -14.40 5.74
N ARG A 216 -10.22 -15.47 5.83
CA ARG A 216 -10.60 -16.71 6.52
C ARG A 216 -10.59 -16.51 8.04
N LYS A 217 -11.44 -17.25 8.74
CA LYS A 217 -11.53 -17.22 10.24
C LYS A 217 -10.22 -17.61 10.92
N GLU A 218 -9.37 -18.37 10.27
CA GLU A 218 -8.03 -18.71 10.73
C GLU A 218 -7.11 -17.49 10.82
N ASN A 219 -7.28 -16.52 9.92
CA ASN A 219 -6.43 -15.34 9.86
C ASN A 219 -7.08 -14.09 10.46
N ILE A 220 -8.42 -14.02 10.48
CA ILE A 220 -9.13 -12.88 11.07
C ILE A 220 -10.45 -13.30 11.67
N ARG A 221 -10.70 -12.87 12.90
CA ARG A 221 -11.92 -13.21 13.67
C ARG A 221 -12.09 -12.30 14.86
N ILE A 222 -13.30 -12.31 15.42
CA ILE A 222 -13.55 -11.79 16.77
C ILE A 222 -13.37 -12.94 17.76
N GLU A 223 -12.53 -12.72 18.77
CA GLU A 223 -12.23 -13.71 19.80
C GLU A 223 -12.08 -13.01 21.16
N ASN A 224 -12.90 -13.42 22.14
CA ASN A 224 -12.90 -12.84 23.49
C ASN A 224 -13.09 -11.30 23.53
N GLY A 225 -13.92 -10.76 22.64
CA GLY A 225 -14.16 -9.32 22.55
C GLY A 225 -13.03 -8.53 21.90
N ASN A 226 -12.10 -9.19 21.20
CA ASN A 226 -11.02 -8.54 20.44
C ASN A 226 -11.10 -8.91 18.97
N LEU A 227 -10.72 -8.00 18.10
CA LEU A 227 -10.36 -8.35 16.73
C LEU A 227 -8.98 -9.02 16.75
N VAL A 228 -8.90 -10.23 16.23
CA VAL A 228 -7.66 -11.01 16.10
C VAL A 228 -7.25 -11.05 14.64
N ILE A 229 -6.05 -10.56 14.33
CA ILE A 229 -5.34 -10.79 13.09
C ILE A 229 -4.23 -11.80 13.37
N GLU A 230 -4.24 -12.94 12.68
CA GLU A 230 -3.30 -14.04 12.93
C GLU A 230 -2.50 -14.40 11.70
N ALA A 231 -1.17 -14.29 11.80
CA ALA A 231 -0.25 -14.80 10.81
C ALA A 231 0.09 -16.26 11.10
N ARG A 232 0.05 -17.11 10.06
CA ARG A 232 0.22 -18.56 10.16
C ARG A 232 1.25 -19.04 9.16
N LYS A 233 2.01 -20.06 9.56
CA LYS A 233 2.80 -20.84 8.62
C LYS A 233 1.96 -21.98 8.08
N GLU A 234 1.53 -21.85 6.87
CA GLU A 234 0.78 -22.87 6.13
C GLU A 234 0.90 -22.64 4.62
N PRO A 235 0.95 -23.69 3.79
CA PRO A 235 0.86 -23.55 2.35
C PRO A 235 -0.54 -23.03 1.96
N PHE A 236 -0.59 -21.95 1.20
CA PHE A 236 -1.82 -21.39 0.67
C PHE A 236 -1.56 -20.75 -0.69
N LEU A 237 -2.15 -21.31 -1.75
CA LEU A 237 -1.88 -20.91 -3.14
C LEU A 237 -0.36 -20.91 -3.42
N ASN A 238 0.20 -19.74 -3.75
CA ASN A 238 1.62 -19.56 -4.04
C ASN A 238 2.46 -19.06 -2.85
N ALA A 239 1.88 -19.03 -1.65
CA ALA A 239 2.54 -18.56 -0.43
C ALA A 239 2.73 -19.68 0.59
N ASN A 240 3.71 -19.53 1.48
CA ASN A 240 3.97 -20.46 2.59
C ASN A 240 3.50 -19.93 3.94
N TYR A 241 2.91 -18.74 3.93
CA TYR A 241 2.31 -18.09 5.10
C TYR A 241 0.99 -17.49 4.71
N THR A 242 0.08 -17.38 5.66
CA THR A 242 -1.17 -16.63 5.53
C THR A 242 -1.27 -15.60 6.64
N SER A 243 -2.01 -14.53 6.37
CA SER A 243 -2.31 -13.48 7.35
C SER A 243 -3.61 -12.77 6.94
N ALA A 244 -3.93 -11.65 7.59
CA ALA A 244 -5.00 -10.78 7.13
C ALA A 244 -4.53 -9.33 7.06
N ARG A 245 -5.12 -8.58 6.11
CA ARG A 245 -5.02 -7.14 5.96
C ARG A 245 -6.43 -6.60 5.80
N ILE A 246 -6.80 -5.71 6.72
CA ILE A 246 -8.15 -5.17 6.83
C ILE A 246 -8.08 -3.65 6.84
N LYS A 247 -9.09 -3.01 6.28
CA LYS A 247 -9.20 -1.55 6.28
C LYS A 247 -10.61 -1.08 6.55
N THR A 248 -10.71 0.13 7.10
CA THR A 248 -12.00 0.76 7.33
C THR A 248 -12.65 1.19 6.00
N ARG A 249 -13.97 1.00 5.88
CA ARG A 249 -14.74 1.55 4.75
C ARG A 249 -14.94 3.06 4.88
N GLN A 250 -15.01 3.55 6.10
CA GLN A 250 -15.07 4.96 6.39
C GLN A 250 -13.67 5.58 6.40
N SER A 251 -13.60 6.85 6.08
CA SER A 251 -12.37 7.64 6.08
C SER A 251 -12.61 9.01 6.73
N TRP A 252 -11.56 9.57 7.32
CA TRP A 252 -11.62 10.81 8.09
C TRP A 252 -10.53 11.77 7.63
N LYS A 253 -10.78 13.03 7.86
CA LYS A 253 -9.79 14.08 7.77
C LYS A 253 -9.75 14.78 9.13
N TYR A 254 -8.58 14.73 9.78
CA TYR A 254 -8.36 15.21 11.13
C TYR A 254 -9.13 14.40 12.19
N GLY A 255 -8.75 14.55 13.44
CA GLY A 255 -9.35 13.87 14.57
C GLY A 255 -8.32 13.23 15.50
N ARG A 256 -8.83 12.57 16.53
CA ARG A 256 -8.05 11.71 17.41
C ARG A 256 -8.47 10.27 17.16
N PHE A 257 -7.51 9.44 16.82
CA PHE A 257 -7.67 8.00 16.58
C PHE A 257 -7.01 7.29 17.75
N GLU A 258 -7.75 6.45 18.43
CA GLU A 258 -7.25 5.69 19.58
C GLU A 258 -7.50 4.21 19.33
N ILE A 259 -6.42 3.45 19.26
CA ILE A 259 -6.43 2.02 19.00
C ILE A 259 -5.75 1.33 20.16
N ARG A 260 -6.46 0.42 20.82
CA ARG A 260 -5.90 -0.38 21.89
C ARG A 260 -5.56 -1.77 21.38
N ALA A 261 -4.27 -2.09 21.32
CA ALA A 261 -3.80 -3.34 20.71
C ALA A 261 -2.65 -3.97 21.48
N LYS A 262 -2.53 -5.30 21.32
CA LYS A 262 -1.39 -6.12 21.74
C LYS A 262 -0.74 -6.72 20.49
N LEU A 263 0.58 -6.57 20.35
CA LEU A 263 1.31 -6.86 19.13
C LEU A 263 1.74 -8.33 19.01
N PRO A 264 1.97 -8.82 17.79
CA PRO A 264 2.46 -10.17 17.56
C PRO A 264 3.91 -10.31 18.00
N LYS A 265 4.32 -11.54 18.31
CA LYS A 265 5.71 -11.91 18.60
C LYS A 265 6.33 -12.64 17.44
N GLY A 266 7.67 -12.64 17.43
CA GLY A 266 8.45 -13.59 16.67
C GLY A 266 9.10 -13.02 15.42
N ARG A 267 10.37 -13.37 15.24
CA ARG A 267 11.21 -12.95 14.15
C ARG A 267 10.61 -13.34 12.79
N GLY A 268 10.52 -12.35 11.93
CA GLY A 268 9.89 -12.49 10.62
C GLY A 268 8.51 -11.83 10.52
N THR A 269 7.92 -11.35 11.62
CA THR A 269 6.68 -10.56 11.56
C THR A 269 6.97 -9.08 11.34
N TRP A 270 6.04 -8.41 10.65
CA TRP A 270 5.98 -6.97 10.48
C TRP A 270 4.51 -6.55 10.59
N SER A 271 4.12 -6.09 11.76
CA SER A 271 2.75 -5.64 12.02
C SER A 271 2.63 -4.14 11.92
N ALA A 272 1.48 -3.66 11.44
CA ALA A 272 1.21 -2.25 11.27
C ALA A 272 -0.23 -1.86 11.62
N ILE A 273 -0.36 -0.66 12.18
CA ILE A 273 -1.58 0.13 12.33
C ILE A 273 -1.28 1.45 11.64
N TRP A 274 -1.89 1.70 10.49
CA TRP A 274 -1.48 2.75 9.60
C TRP A 274 -2.64 3.33 8.80
N ALA A 275 -2.41 4.37 8.03
CA ALA A 275 -3.45 5.03 7.26
C ALA A 275 -2.93 5.48 5.88
N LEU A 276 -3.78 5.27 4.86
CA LEU A 276 -3.56 5.75 3.50
C LEU A 276 -4.68 6.69 3.06
N PRO A 277 -4.39 7.59 2.10
CA PRO A 277 -5.39 8.47 1.53
C PRO A 277 -6.48 7.66 0.82
N THR A 278 -7.74 8.09 0.95
CA THR A 278 -8.86 7.47 0.24
C THR A 278 -8.83 7.78 -1.24
N ASN A 279 -8.40 8.99 -1.57
CA ASN A 279 -8.19 9.46 -2.94
C ASN A 279 -6.75 9.91 -3.09
N TRP A 280 -6.09 9.45 -4.12
CA TRP A 280 -4.70 9.77 -4.43
C TRP A 280 -4.58 11.14 -5.12
N SER A 281 -5.03 12.20 -4.40
CA SER A 281 -5.23 13.55 -4.97
C SER A 281 -3.93 14.24 -5.41
N TYR A 282 -2.80 13.83 -4.89
CA TYR A 282 -1.48 14.40 -5.19
C TYR A 282 -0.59 13.45 -5.98
N GLY A 283 -1.13 12.30 -6.40
CA GLY A 283 -0.39 11.25 -7.09
C GLY A 283 -0.27 9.97 -6.26
N GLY A 284 0.34 8.93 -6.82
CA GLY A 284 0.62 7.66 -6.18
C GLY A 284 1.44 7.79 -4.89
N TRP A 285 1.73 6.67 -4.25
CA TRP A 285 2.59 6.67 -3.07
C TRP A 285 4.04 7.10 -3.44
N PRO A 286 4.72 7.95 -2.62
CA PRO A 286 4.29 8.53 -1.36
C PRO A 286 3.65 9.93 -1.47
N LEU A 287 3.34 10.42 -2.68
CA LEU A 287 2.93 11.79 -2.94
C LEU A 287 1.67 12.21 -2.18
N SER A 288 0.72 11.30 -2.05
CA SER A 288 -0.55 11.57 -1.35
C SER A 288 -0.48 11.29 0.15
N GLY A 289 0.70 10.89 0.66
CA GLY A 289 0.98 10.69 2.08
C GLY A 289 0.66 9.31 2.62
N GLU A 290 1.31 8.95 3.75
CA GLU A 290 1.04 7.79 4.60
C GLU A 290 1.30 8.17 6.05
N ILE A 291 0.52 7.63 6.98
CA ILE A 291 0.66 7.86 8.42
C ILE A 291 0.74 6.49 9.10
N ASP A 292 1.92 6.15 9.65
CA ASP A 292 2.13 4.92 10.39
C ASP A 292 2.01 5.20 11.88
N ILE A 293 0.85 4.85 12.42
CA ILE A 293 0.53 5.07 13.84
C ILE A 293 1.34 4.11 14.70
N MET A 294 1.58 2.90 14.18
CA MET A 294 2.40 1.87 14.80
C MET A 294 2.94 0.94 13.74
N GLU A 295 4.24 0.75 13.74
CA GLU A 295 4.94 -0.33 13.05
C GLU A 295 5.81 -1.09 14.04
N HIS A 296 5.84 -2.42 13.87
CA HIS A 296 6.59 -3.29 14.77
C HIS A 296 7.11 -4.53 14.03
N VAL A 297 8.38 -4.85 14.24
CA VAL A 297 9.05 -6.02 13.65
C VAL A 297 9.47 -7.01 14.72
N GLY A 298 9.20 -8.29 14.46
CA GLY A 298 9.41 -9.35 15.46
C GLY A 298 10.87 -9.70 15.74
N HIS A 299 11.85 -9.16 15.05
CA HIS A 299 13.26 -9.28 15.42
C HIS A 299 13.69 -8.20 16.43
N ASN A 300 12.85 -7.20 16.68
CA ASN A 300 13.08 -6.13 17.65
C ASN A 300 11.79 -5.82 18.44
N GLU A 301 11.30 -6.80 19.21
CA GLU A 301 9.97 -6.80 19.86
C GLU A 301 9.73 -5.64 20.84
N ASN A 302 10.77 -4.94 21.26
CA ASN A 302 10.65 -3.84 22.21
C ASN A 302 10.56 -2.45 21.57
N ASP A 303 10.81 -2.34 20.28
CA ASP A 303 10.81 -1.06 19.57
C ASP A 303 9.51 -0.91 18.76
N ILE A 304 8.79 0.16 19.06
CA ILE A 304 7.64 0.59 18.29
C ILE A 304 8.04 1.80 17.47
N VAL A 305 7.87 1.72 16.16
CA VAL A 305 8.19 2.79 15.21
C VAL A 305 6.91 3.47 14.75
N THR A 306 6.99 4.75 14.54
CA THR A 306 5.91 5.59 13.98
C THR A 306 6.49 6.44 12.86
N SER A 307 5.78 6.59 11.74
CA SER A 307 6.34 7.23 10.56
C SER A 307 5.34 8.12 9.85
N ILE A 308 5.86 9.08 9.11
CA ILE A 308 5.12 9.90 8.15
C ILE A 308 5.85 9.82 6.80
N HIS A 309 5.13 9.46 5.74
CA HIS A 309 5.66 9.48 4.38
C HIS A 309 4.98 10.54 3.53
N ASN A 310 5.76 11.23 2.72
CA ASN A 310 5.30 12.23 1.75
C ASN A 310 6.33 12.39 0.62
N ALA A 311 6.06 13.27 -0.35
CA ALA A 311 6.91 13.43 -1.53
C ALA A 311 8.36 13.85 -1.24
N THR A 312 8.62 14.53 -0.13
CA THR A 312 9.97 15.04 0.20
C THR A 312 10.80 14.09 1.04
N LEU A 313 10.19 13.01 1.53
CA LEU A 313 10.77 12.11 2.53
C LEU A 313 10.98 10.71 2.01
N PHE A 314 10.79 10.55 0.73
CA PHE A 314 11.03 9.30 0.02
C PHE A 314 12.47 9.25 -0.48
N GLY A 315 13.19 8.16 -0.16
CA GLY A 315 14.47 7.79 -0.77
C GLY A 315 15.74 8.30 -0.09
N ASN A 316 15.68 9.18 0.88
CA ASN A 316 16.83 9.54 1.71
C ASN A 316 16.75 8.83 3.06
N ILE A 317 17.12 7.55 3.07
CA ILE A 317 17.39 6.81 4.32
C ILE A 317 18.59 7.50 4.99
N GLY A 318 18.33 8.47 5.84
CA GLY A 318 19.36 9.22 6.56
C GLY A 318 19.03 10.66 6.90
N GLU A 319 18.02 11.27 6.29
CA GLU A 319 17.55 12.61 6.62
C GLU A 319 16.16 12.62 7.29
N SER A 320 15.77 11.50 7.89
CA SER A 320 14.41 11.26 8.36
C SER A 320 14.23 11.71 9.81
N ASP A 321 13.99 12.97 10.03
CA ASP A 321 13.38 13.47 11.28
C ASP A 321 11.87 13.17 11.37
N GLN A 322 11.38 12.15 10.64
CA GLN A 322 9.94 11.91 10.47
C GLN A 322 9.50 10.51 10.85
N HIS A 323 10.33 9.82 11.60
CA HIS A 323 9.91 8.67 12.38
C HIS A 323 10.28 8.88 13.85
N GLY A 324 9.41 8.38 14.71
CA GLY A 324 9.66 8.21 16.12
C GLY A 324 9.94 6.75 16.43
N SER A 325 10.64 6.49 17.51
CA SER A 325 10.79 5.16 18.08
C SER A 325 10.63 5.22 19.58
N ILE A 326 9.82 4.32 20.14
CA ILE A 326 9.63 4.17 21.59
C ILE A 326 9.87 2.73 22.00
N LYS A 327 10.59 2.54 23.11
CA LYS A 327 10.81 1.21 23.68
C LYS A 327 9.70 0.84 24.66
N ILE A 328 8.89 -0.14 24.28
CA ILE A 328 7.80 -0.73 25.09
C ILE A 328 8.14 -2.20 25.30
N LYS A 329 8.60 -2.56 26.51
CA LYS A 329 9.12 -3.90 26.80
C LYS A 329 8.07 -5.01 26.78
N ASP A 330 6.81 -4.67 26.92
CA ASP A 330 5.70 -5.60 27.00
C ASP A 330 4.62 -5.42 25.91
N ALA A 331 4.95 -4.72 24.81
CA ALA A 331 4.06 -4.48 23.69
C ALA A 331 3.42 -5.78 23.13
N CYS A 332 4.17 -6.88 23.18
CA CYS A 332 3.70 -8.20 22.77
C CYS A 332 2.99 -9.00 23.89
N ASN A 333 2.96 -8.49 25.11
CA ASN A 333 2.37 -9.18 26.27
C ASN A 333 1.15 -8.48 26.86
N SER A 334 1.09 -7.15 26.67
CA SER A 334 0.07 -6.26 27.23
C SER A 334 -0.58 -5.43 26.14
N PHE A 335 -1.78 -4.93 26.40
CA PHE A 335 -2.43 -3.97 25.53
C PHE A 335 -1.92 -2.56 25.80
N HIS A 336 -1.57 -1.85 24.74
CA HIS A 336 -1.18 -0.45 24.75
C HIS A 336 -2.09 0.37 23.86
N ASN A 337 -2.18 1.68 24.10
CA ASN A 337 -2.93 2.61 23.28
C ASN A 337 -2.00 3.24 22.23
N TYR A 338 -2.30 3.05 20.97
CA TYR A 338 -1.67 3.67 19.83
C TYR A 338 -2.56 4.81 19.37
N ILE A 339 -2.06 6.04 19.45
CA ILE A 339 -2.89 7.24 19.34
C ILE A 339 -2.32 8.15 18.25
N LEU A 340 -3.19 8.51 17.31
CA LEU A 340 -2.95 9.58 16.34
C LEU A 340 -3.82 10.80 16.71
N GLU A 341 -3.20 11.93 16.96
CA GLU A 341 -3.88 13.23 17.03
C GLU A 341 -3.52 14.03 15.77
N TRP A 342 -4.49 14.12 14.88
CA TRP A 342 -4.29 14.73 13.56
C TRP A 342 -5.08 16.03 13.46
N TYR A 343 -4.34 17.12 13.41
CA TYR A 343 -4.86 18.48 13.28
C TYR A 343 -4.60 19.03 11.88
N GLU A 344 -5.17 20.17 11.56
CA GLU A 344 -4.93 20.88 10.30
C GLU A 344 -3.47 21.30 10.13
N ASN A 345 -2.80 21.59 11.25
CA ASN A 345 -1.46 22.15 11.27
C ASN A 345 -0.38 21.25 11.89
N LYS A 346 -0.74 20.05 12.35
CA LYS A 346 0.22 19.08 12.87
C LYS A 346 -0.38 17.69 13.04
N ILE A 347 0.49 16.71 13.05
CA ILE A 347 0.24 15.31 13.44
C ILE A 347 1.06 15.02 14.70
N ILE A 348 0.44 14.38 15.68
CA ILE A 348 1.11 13.87 16.87
C ILE A 348 0.75 12.38 17.00
N ILE A 349 1.77 11.53 17.12
CA ILE A 349 1.57 10.11 17.37
C ILE A 349 2.11 9.78 18.76
N LYS A 350 1.31 9.04 19.53
CA LYS A 350 1.64 8.67 20.92
C LYS A 350 1.45 7.17 21.11
N ILE A 351 2.22 6.62 22.02
CA ILE A 351 2.00 5.27 22.55
C ILE A 351 1.74 5.44 24.03
N ASP A 352 0.55 5.07 24.47
CA ASP A 352 -0.02 5.46 25.74
C ASP A 352 0.00 7.01 25.89
N ASP A 353 0.68 7.54 26.89
CA ASP A 353 0.84 8.98 27.10
C ASP A 353 2.15 9.56 26.57
N ILE A 354 2.99 8.73 25.94
CA ILE A 354 4.33 9.14 25.47
C ILE A 354 4.28 9.55 24.02
N VAL A 355 4.68 10.77 23.69
CA VAL A 355 4.80 11.26 22.32
C VAL A 355 5.96 10.53 21.61
N SER A 356 5.65 9.82 20.54
CA SER A 356 6.62 9.17 19.65
C SER A 356 7.07 10.09 18.55
N LEU A 357 6.11 10.77 17.92
CA LEU A 357 6.35 11.65 16.79
C LEU A 357 5.46 12.89 16.87
N GLU A 358 6.03 14.06 16.63
CA GLU A 358 5.29 15.28 16.33
C GLU A 358 5.77 15.84 15.00
N TYR A 359 4.84 15.95 14.03
CA TYR A 359 5.09 16.45 12.69
C TYR A 359 4.28 17.71 12.44
N PRO A 360 4.88 18.92 12.55
CA PRO A 360 4.20 20.17 12.29
C PRO A 360 4.12 20.48 10.79
N LYS A 361 3.07 21.18 10.39
CA LYS A 361 2.95 21.75 9.06
C LYS A 361 3.76 23.02 8.96
N TYR A 362 4.93 22.93 8.34
CA TYR A 362 5.85 24.06 8.23
C TYR A 362 5.41 25.11 7.20
N ASP A 363 4.72 24.68 6.14
CA ASP A 363 4.21 25.54 5.07
C ASP A 363 2.98 24.89 4.38
N TYR A 364 2.46 25.55 3.33
CA TYR A 364 1.32 25.04 2.55
C TYR A 364 1.75 24.21 1.34
N ASP A 365 2.98 23.70 1.32
CA ASP A 365 3.49 22.84 0.27
C ASP A 365 2.92 21.43 0.42
N TRP A 366 2.12 20.98 -0.53
CA TRP A 366 1.50 19.65 -0.54
C TRP A 366 2.54 18.53 -0.59
N THR A 367 3.73 18.78 -1.13
CA THR A 367 4.80 17.78 -1.17
C THR A 367 5.29 17.39 0.21
N LYS A 368 5.15 18.29 1.18
CA LYS A 368 5.46 18.06 2.59
C LYS A 368 4.23 17.80 3.44
N TRP A 369 3.07 18.34 3.05
CA TRP A 369 1.82 18.21 3.80
C TRP A 369 0.65 17.74 2.94
N PRO A 370 0.63 16.48 2.49
CA PRO A 370 -0.52 15.91 1.77
C PRO A 370 -1.67 15.51 2.70
N PHE A 371 -1.54 15.74 4.00
CA PHE A 371 -2.46 15.31 5.07
C PHE A 371 -3.66 16.26 5.24
N ASP A 372 -4.14 16.85 4.17
CA ASP A 372 -5.36 17.67 4.11
C ASP A 372 -6.52 16.96 3.40
N LYS A 373 -6.37 15.68 3.10
CA LYS A 373 -7.38 14.81 2.49
C LYS A 373 -7.89 13.77 3.49
N LYS A 374 -8.86 12.96 3.09
CA LYS A 374 -9.36 11.87 3.92
C LYS A 374 -8.47 10.64 3.81
N PHE A 375 -8.20 10.01 4.94
CA PHE A 375 -7.47 8.74 5.06
C PHE A 375 -8.36 7.68 5.69
N HIS A 376 -8.12 6.42 5.34
CA HIS A 376 -8.72 5.25 5.96
C HIS A 376 -7.65 4.48 6.73
N LEU A 377 -8.06 3.80 7.81
CA LEU A 377 -7.17 2.97 8.62
C LEU A 377 -6.95 1.60 7.99
N ILE A 378 -5.76 1.05 8.16
CA ILE A 378 -5.33 -0.26 7.71
C ILE A 378 -4.63 -0.99 8.87
N PHE A 379 -4.88 -2.30 8.97
CA PHE A 379 -4.31 -3.18 10.00
C PHE A 379 -3.83 -4.47 9.35
N ASN A 380 -2.60 -4.89 9.61
CA ASN A 380 -2.09 -6.16 9.09
C ASN A 380 -0.92 -6.71 9.91
N ILE A 381 -0.61 -7.97 9.64
CA ILE A 381 0.69 -8.57 9.97
C ILE A 381 1.27 -9.06 8.65
N ALA A 382 2.33 -8.43 8.16
CA ALA A 382 3.15 -8.97 7.09
C ALA A 382 4.12 -10.03 7.65
N VAL A 383 4.58 -10.95 6.79
CA VAL A 383 5.59 -11.95 7.12
C VAL A 383 6.76 -11.79 6.15
N GLY A 384 7.96 -11.61 6.67
CA GLY A 384 9.13 -11.27 5.86
C GLY A 384 9.15 -9.79 5.52
N GLY A 385 9.31 -9.47 4.25
CA GLY A 385 9.54 -8.12 3.79
C GLY A 385 10.98 -7.66 3.99
N TRP A 386 11.30 -6.48 3.46
CA TRP A 386 12.64 -5.93 3.55
C TRP A 386 13.04 -5.59 5.00
N TRP A 387 12.08 -5.22 5.86
CA TRP A 387 12.32 -4.90 7.25
C TRP A 387 11.98 -6.05 8.19
N GLY A 388 10.74 -6.59 8.16
CA GLY A 388 10.35 -7.71 9.00
C GLY A 388 11.18 -8.98 8.77
N GLY A 389 11.64 -9.18 7.53
CA GLY A 389 12.48 -10.31 7.12
C GLY A 389 13.99 -10.08 7.22
N GLN A 390 14.44 -8.92 7.68
CA GLN A 390 15.85 -8.51 7.67
C GLN A 390 16.79 -9.52 8.38
N GLU A 391 16.32 -10.12 9.47
CA GLU A 391 17.03 -11.17 10.21
C GLU A 391 16.50 -12.59 9.91
N GLY A 392 15.77 -12.76 8.81
CA GLY A 392 15.10 -14.00 8.42
C GLY A 392 13.81 -14.24 9.18
N ILE A 393 13.16 -15.37 8.90
CA ILE A 393 11.87 -15.76 9.48
C ILE A 393 12.08 -16.99 10.38
N ASP A 394 11.59 -16.94 11.60
CA ASP A 394 11.52 -18.11 12.47
C ASP A 394 10.17 -18.80 12.30
N ASP A 395 10.16 -19.91 11.57
CA ASP A 395 8.95 -20.70 11.34
C ASP A 395 8.23 -21.15 12.62
N LYS A 396 8.98 -21.30 13.72
CA LYS A 396 8.43 -21.75 15.01
C LYS A 396 7.68 -20.63 15.75
N ALA A 397 7.83 -19.40 15.33
CA ALA A 397 7.11 -18.25 15.88
C ALA A 397 5.62 -18.24 15.46
N PHE A 398 5.26 -19.02 14.44
CA PHE A 398 3.89 -19.05 13.90
C PHE A 398 3.09 -20.25 14.43
N PRO A 399 1.78 -20.12 14.72
CA PRO A 399 0.97 -18.91 14.53
C PRO A 399 1.29 -17.81 15.54
N THR A 400 1.17 -16.55 15.12
CA THR A 400 1.30 -15.37 15.98
C THR A 400 0.21 -14.37 15.64
N LYS A 401 -0.21 -13.54 16.62
CA LYS A 401 -1.39 -12.70 16.44
C LYS A 401 -1.21 -11.29 17.00
N MET A 402 -1.87 -10.34 16.36
CA MET A 402 -2.20 -9.02 16.87
C MET A 402 -3.64 -9.08 17.40
N GLU A 403 -3.85 -8.60 18.61
CA GLU A 403 -5.17 -8.51 19.24
C GLU A 403 -5.53 -7.03 19.41
N ILE A 404 -6.70 -6.61 18.91
CA ILE A 404 -7.18 -5.23 18.98
C ILE A 404 -8.45 -5.24 19.85
N ASP A 405 -8.39 -4.54 20.98
CA ASP A 405 -9.48 -4.46 21.96
C ASP A 405 -10.57 -3.50 21.48
N TYR A 406 -10.15 -2.30 21.05
CA TYR A 406 -11.07 -1.33 20.47
C TYR A 406 -10.36 -0.38 19.48
N ILE A 407 -11.17 0.25 18.66
CA ILE A 407 -10.80 1.39 17.81
C ILE A 407 -11.82 2.49 18.03
N ARG A 408 -11.38 3.70 18.40
CA ARG A 408 -12.23 4.85 18.66
C ARG A 408 -11.70 6.08 17.93
N ILE A 409 -12.59 6.76 17.22
CA ILE A 409 -12.25 7.96 16.47
C ILE A 409 -13.10 9.12 16.98
N TYR A 410 -12.42 10.19 17.31
CA TYR A 410 -12.99 11.38 17.88
C TYR A 410 -12.76 12.60 16.96
N SER A 411 -13.71 13.51 16.92
CA SER A 411 -13.55 14.84 16.31
C SER A 411 -13.64 15.94 17.36
N LYS A 412 -13.07 17.08 17.07
CA LYS A 412 -13.36 18.29 17.85
C LYS A 412 -14.68 18.89 17.36
N PRO A 413 -15.50 19.47 18.26
CA PRO A 413 -16.65 20.26 17.85
C PRO A 413 -16.19 21.38 16.89
N SER A 414 -16.96 21.58 15.81
CA SER A 414 -16.75 22.65 14.84
C SER A 414 -17.02 24.03 15.41
#